data_d581e57058e9d88e028f8d1891115d1b
#
_entry.id   d581e57058e9d88e028f8d1891115d1b
#
_cell.length_a   1.000
_cell.length_b   1.000
_cell.length_c   1.000
_cell.angle_alpha   90.00
_cell.angle_beta   90.00
_cell.angle_gamma   90.00
#
_symmetry.space_group_name_H-M   'P 1'
#
loop_
_entity.id
_entity.type
_entity.pdbx_description
1 polymer ?
#
loop_
_entity_poly.entity_id
_entity_poly.type
_entity_poly.pdbx_seq_one_letter_code
_entity_poly.pdbx_strand_id
1 'polypeptide(L)'
;MSLEVKALYKNFDNISLFSDFNISFHEGTITCILGPSGCGKTTLLNIMGGIIEPDSGQLSGFNEKSVSYIFQDPRLLPWKTVKENIEFVLKREMPAEQRHKVAEQLIRLMELEDFAGYYPSRLSGGMRQRVSIARAFAYPSDLILMDEPLKGLDIKLKLNLVRMFSKMWQADKRTVIFVTHDIDEALLLGSDVVVLSRPPANIVLNRQIDLPFEKRLPDSGPLKEMKGSLMQALGN
;
A
#
# COMPACT_ATOMS: atom_id res chain seq x y z
N MET A 1 17.38 9.18 -3.27
CA MET A 1 16.52 10.20 -3.89
C MET A 1 15.22 10.27 -3.10
N SER A 2 14.43 11.33 -3.21
CA SER A 2 13.15 11.46 -2.51
C SER A 2 12.04 11.67 -3.53
N LEU A 3 10.86 11.10 -3.27
CA LEU A 3 9.63 11.44 -3.97
C LEU A 3 8.97 12.60 -3.22
N GLU A 4 8.56 13.64 -3.92
CA GLU A 4 8.05 14.85 -3.27
C GLU A 4 6.74 15.32 -3.90
N VAL A 5 5.82 15.71 -3.05
CA VAL A 5 4.60 16.45 -3.40
C VAL A 5 4.75 17.84 -2.81
N LYS A 6 4.71 18.89 -3.64
CA LYS A 6 4.91 20.28 -3.22
C LYS A 6 3.74 21.16 -3.62
N ALA A 7 3.32 22.01 -2.68
CA ALA A 7 2.25 22.98 -2.87
C ALA A 7 1.01 22.37 -3.53
N LEU A 8 0.59 21.19 -3.06
CA LEU A 8 -0.56 20.49 -3.61
C LEU A 8 -1.86 21.18 -3.23
N TYR A 9 -2.68 21.48 -4.24
CA TYR A 9 -4.05 21.94 -4.08
C TYR A 9 -4.98 20.93 -4.74
N LYS A 10 -6.06 20.57 -4.04
CA LYS A 10 -7.14 19.75 -4.58
C LYS A 10 -8.44 20.07 -3.89
N ASN A 11 -9.44 20.42 -4.68
CA ASN A 11 -10.78 20.72 -4.23
C ASN A 11 -11.79 19.77 -4.88
N PHE A 12 -12.84 19.44 -4.17
CA PHE A 12 -14.01 18.75 -4.68
C PHE A 12 -15.25 19.54 -4.25
N ASP A 13 -15.99 20.07 -5.21
CA ASP A 13 -17.14 20.95 -4.96
C ASP A 13 -16.80 22.07 -3.95
N ASN A 14 -17.38 22.01 -2.75
CA ASN A 14 -17.18 23.01 -1.69
C ASN A 14 -16.13 22.58 -0.65
N ILE A 15 -15.42 21.48 -0.85
CA ILE A 15 -14.43 20.94 0.10
C ILE A 15 -13.04 21.19 -0.44
N SER A 16 -12.26 22.01 0.24
CA SER A 16 -10.81 22.10 0.02
C SER A 16 -10.14 20.92 0.72
N LEU A 17 -9.72 19.93 -0.06
CA LEU A 17 -9.13 18.71 0.47
C LEU A 17 -7.66 18.90 0.84
N PHE A 18 -6.92 19.57 -0.06
CA PHE A 18 -5.53 19.95 0.12
C PHE A 18 -5.37 21.44 -0.22
N SER A 19 -4.61 22.17 0.61
CA SER A 19 -4.28 23.57 0.42
C SER A 19 -2.83 23.78 0.84
N ASP A 20 -1.95 24.02 -0.13
CA ASP A 20 -0.49 24.10 0.07
C ASP A 20 0.10 22.87 0.78
N PHE A 21 -0.41 21.67 0.45
CA PHE A 21 0.01 20.45 1.11
C PHE A 21 1.37 19.99 0.58
N ASN A 22 2.27 19.64 1.50
CA ASN A 22 3.63 19.23 1.19
C ASN A 22 3.96 17.92 1.92
N ILE A 23 4.54 16.94 1.21
CA ILE A 23 5.02 15.69 1.79
C ILE A 23 6.18 15.12 0.96
N SER A 24 7.13 14.46 1.64
CA SER A 24 8.23 13.74 0.99
C SER A 24 8.30 12.30 1.46
N PHE A 25 8.76 11.42 0.58
CA PHE A 25 8.90 9.98 0.83
C PHE A 25 10.32 9.55 0.52
N HIS A 26 10.89 8.72 1.39
CA HIS A 26 12.20 8.11 1.15
C HIS A 26 12.06 6.88 0.24
N GLU A 27 12.90 6.82 -0.79
CA GLU A 27 12.93 5.65 -1.66
C GLU A 27 13.44 4.42 -0.89
N GLY A 28 12.91 3.24 -1.24
CA GLY A 28 13.28 1.99 -0.60
C GLY A 28 12.74 1.82 0.82
N THR A 29 11.74 2.63 1.22
CA THR A 29 11.05 2.52 2.52
C THR A 29 9.56 2.22 2.34
N ILE A 30 8.91 1.87 3.43
CA ILE A 30 7.45 1.72 3.49
C ILE A 30 6.89 2.89 4.28
N THR A 31 6.25 3.84 3.60
CA THR A 31 5.56 4.95 4.27
C THR A 31 4.07 4.67 4.40
N CYS A 32 3.56 4.73 5.62
CA CYS A 32 2.14 4.66 5.94
C CYS A 32 1.56 6.05 6.10
N ILE A 33 0.44 6.34 5.45
CA ILE A 33 -0.35 7.54 5.66
C ILE A 33 -1.61 7.16 6.42
N LEU A 34 -1.69 7.60 7.66
CA LEU A 34 -2.86 7.48 8.54
C LEU A 34 -3.70 8.76 8.49
N GLY A 35 -4.97 8.65 8.81
CA GLY A 35 -5.86 9.80 8.99
C GLY A 35 -7.32 9.39 9.03
N PRO A 36 -8.21 10.28 9.48
CA PRO A 36 -9.64 10.01 9.55
C PRO A 36 -10.25 9.74 8.17
N SER A 37 -11.43 9.13 8.15
CA SER A 37 -12.18 8.94 6.90
C SER A 37 -12.49 10.29 6.26
N GLY A 38 -12.31 10.37 4.93
CA GLY A 38 -12.57 11.60 4.17
C GLY A 38 -11.43 12.64 4.21
N CYS A 39 -10.31 12.40 4.89
CA CYS A 39 -9.21 13.38 4.91
C CYS A 39 -8.37 13.43 3.62
N GLY A 40 -8.65 12.60 2.62
CA GLY A 40 -7.99 12.69 1.32
C GLY A 40 -6.91 11.65 1.05
N LYS A 41 -6.70 10.64 1.90
CA LYS A 41 -5.66 9.61 1.73
C LYS A 41 -5.72 8.92 0.37
N THR A 42 -6.87 8.38 0.00
CA THR A 42 -7.09 7.75 -1.32
C THR A 42 -6.89 8.74 -2.47
N THR A 43 -7.32 9.99 -2.30
CA THR A 43 -7.12 11.05 -3.31
C THR A 43 -5.63 11.36 -3.49
N LEU A 44 -4.88 11.50 -2.39
CA LEU A 44 -3.43 11.71 -2.44
C LEU A 44 -2.73 10.54 -3.14
N LEU A 45 -3.12 9.31 -2.79
CA LEU A 45 -2.58 8.10 -3.42
C LEU A 45 -2.88 8.06 -4.93
N ASN A 46 -4.10 8.42 -5.33
CA ASN A 46 -4.51 8.48 -6.73
C ASN A 46 -3.80 9.60 -7.50
N ILE A 47 -3.51 10.73 -6.87
CA ILE A 47 -2.71 11.81 -7.46
C ILE A 47 -1.27 11.31 -7.68
N MET A 48 -0.63 10.71 -6.69
CA MET A 48 0.72 10.14 -6.82
C MET A 48 0.80 9.03 -7.87
N GLY A 49 -0.29 8.27 -8.04
CA GLY A 49 -0.41 7.22 -9.06
C GLY A 49 -0.81 7.72 -10.45
N GLY A 50 -0.99 9.03 -10.65
CA GLY A 50 -1.41 9.62 -11.92
C GLY A 50 -2.83 9.27 -12.36
N ILE A 51 -3.69 8.83 -11.43
CA ILE A 51 -5.11 8.47 -11.71
C ILE A 51 -6.01 9.72 -11.64
N ILE A 52 -5.66 10.66 -10.76
CA ILE A 52 -6.36 11.94 -10.59
C ILE A 52 -5.34 13.06 -10.75
N GLU A 53 -5.68 14.09 -11.50
CA GLU A 53 -4.85 15.28 -11.62
C GLU A 53 -5.07 16.20 -10.41
N PRO A 54 -4.02 16.80 -9.83
CA PRO A 54 -4.16 17.88 -8.86
C PRO A 54 -4.72 19.13 -9.54
N ASP A 55 -5.33 20.04 -8.77
CA ASP A 55 -5.75 21.35 -9.29
C ASP A 55 -4.53 22.25 -9.52
N SER A 56 -3.52 22.14 -8.64
CA SER A 56 -2.19 22.72 -8.81
C SER A 56 -1.20 22.04 -7.85
N GLY A 57 0.09 22.33 -8.05
CA GLY A 57 1.20 21.75 -7.29
C GLY A 57 2.16 20.96 -8.17
N GLN A 58 3.19 20.39 -7.55
CA GLN A 58 4.24 19.65 -8.24
C GLN A 58 4.46 18.28 -7.62
N LEU A 59 4.58 17.26 -8.46
CA LEU A 59 4.99 15.91 -8.08
C LEU A 59 6.38 15.64 -8.68
N SER A 60 7.39 15.54 -7.82
CA SER A 60 8.77 15.29 -8.25
C SER A 60 9.15 13.84 -7.98
N GLY A 61 9.77 13.19 -8.95
CA GLY A 61 10.24 11.80 -8.87
C GLY A 61 9.18 10.74 -9.15
N PHE A 62 7.89 11.08 -9.25
CA PHE A 62 6.81 10.12 -9.52
C PHE A 62 6.66 9.80 -11.01
N ASN A 63 6.78 10.80 -11.88
CA ASN A 63 6.53 10.67 -13.34
C ASN A 63 7.48 9.71 -14.05
N GLU A 64 8.65 9.48 -13.47
CA GLU A 64 9.67 8.58 -14.01
C GLU A 64 9.59 7.16 -13.46
N LYS A 65 8.67 6.91 -12.53
CA LYS A 65 8.52 5.63 -11.84
C LYS A 65 7.43 4.77 -12.47
N SER A 66 7.74 3.49 -12.65
CA SER A 66 6.72 2.49 -12.89
C SER A 66 5.95 2.20 -11.59
N VAL A 67 4.62 2.18 -11.67
CA VAL A 67 3.76 2.08 -10.48
C VAL A 67 2.94 0.80 -10.51
N SER A 68 2.97 0.04 -9.41
CA SER A 68 1.98 -0.98 -9.08
C SER A 68 0.96 -0.42 -8.11
N TYR A 69 -0.32 -0.74 -8.31
CA TYR A 69 -1.39 -0.26 -7.44
C TYR A 69 -2.20 -1.42 -6.86
N ILE A 70 -2.34 -1.45 -5.54
CA ILE A 70 -3.24 -2.34 -4.81
C ILE A 70 -4.42 -1.50 -4.35
N PHE A 71 -5.57 -1.69 -5.00
CA PHE A 71 -6.81 -1.00 -4.67
C PHE A 71 -7.48 -1.65 -3.46
N GLN A 72 -8.31 -0.90 -2.76
CA GLN A 72 -9.13 -1.39 -1.65
C GLN A 72 -10.01 -2.59 -2.08
N ASP A 73 -10.63 -2.52 -3.26
CA ASP A 73 -11.19 -3.70 -3.93
C ASP A 73 -10.09 -4.33 -4.80
N PRO A 74 -9.79 -5.63 -4.67
CA PRO A 74 -8.68 -6.30 -5.37
C PRO A 74 -8.66 -6.17 -6.89
N ARG A 75 -9.76 -5.81 -7.55
CA ARG A 75 -9.88 -5.59 -9.00
C ARG A 75 -9.19 -6.68 -9.82
N LEU A 76 -9.45 -7.94 -9.47
CA LEU A 76 -8.95 -9.08 -10.22
C LEU A 76 -9.72 -9.20 -11.55
N LEU A 77 -9.05 -9.73 -12.57
CA LEU A 77 -9.67 -10.04 -13.84
C LEU A 77 -10.59 -11.26 -13.66
N PRO A 78 -11.93 -11.10 -13.69
CA PRO A 78 -12.86 -12.15 -13.29
C PRO A 78 -12.87 -13.37 -14.22
N TRP A 79 -12.42 -13.19 -15.46
CA TRP A 79 -12.27 -14.24 -16.47
C TRP A 79 -10.90 -14.93 -16.49
N LYS A 80 -10.04 -14.62 -15.50
CA LYS A 80 -8.71 -15.20 -15.34
C LYS A 80 -8.59 -15.92 -14.01
N THR A 81 -7.88 -17.03 -14.00
CA THR A 81 -7.53 -17.76 -12.79
C THR A 81 -6.56 -16.96 -11.92
N VAL A 82 -6.29 -17.43 -10.71
CA VAL A 82 -5.26 -16.87 -9.81
C VAL A 82 -3.93 -16.75 -10.53
N LYS A 83 -3.43 -17.85 -11.11
CA LYS A 83 -2.16 -17.88 -11.85
C LYS A 83 -2.17 -16.89 -13.01
N GLU A 84 -3.20 -16.88 -13.80
CA GLU A 84 -3.33 -15.98 -14.96
C GLU A 84 -3.44 -14.50 -14.57
N ASN A 85 -4.03 -14.17 -13.42
CA ASN A 85 -4.08 -12.80 -12.90
C ASN A 85 -2.67 -12.28 -12.58
N ILE A 86 -1.81 -13.13 -11.99
CA ILE A 86 -0.43 -12.78 -11.68
C ILE A 86 0.41 -12.70 -12.96
N GLU A 87 0.27 -13.67 -13.86
CA GLU A 87 1.01 -13.69 -15.13
C GLU A 87 0.64 -12.54 -16.05
N PHE A 88 -0.58 -12.02 -15.94
CA PHE A 88 -1.08 -10.98 -16.84
C PHE A 88 -0.19 -9.74 -16.86
N VAL A 89 0.26 -9.27 -15.72
CA VAL A 89 1.08 -8.06 -15.61
C VAL A 89 2.51 -8.27 -16.12
N LEU A 90 2.94 -9.53 -16.24
CA LEU A 90 4.26 -9.91 -16.71
C LEU A 90 4.36 -10.14 -18.24
N LYS A 91 3.24 -10.06 -18.96
CA LYS A 91 3.20 -10.45 -20.38
C LYS A 91 4.15 -9.67 -21.28
N ARG A 92 4.37 -8.39 -20.96
CA ARG A 92 5.27 -7.51 -21.72
C ARG A 92 6.69 -7.46 -21.17
N GLU A 93 6.88 -7.98 -19.95
CA GLU A 93 8.13 -7.88 -19.20
C GLU A 93 9.06 -9.07 -19.44
N MET A 94 8.47 -10.26 -19.69
CA MET A 94 9.26 -11.48 -19.80
C MET A 94 8.58 -12.60 -20.61
N PRO A 95 9.37 -13.59 -21.12
CA PRO A 95 8.84 -14.77 -21.83
C PRO A 95 7.93 -15.64 -20.94
N ALA A 96 7.08 -16.46 -21.59
CA ALA A 96 6.08 -17.30 -20.92
C ALA A 96 6.66 -18.20 -19.81
N GLU A 97 7.77 -18.89 -20.10
CA GLU A 97 8.40 -19.80 -19.14
C GLU A 97 8.85 -19.08 -17.85
N GLN A 98 9.43 -17.89 -17.98
CA GLN A 98 9.83 -17.08 -16.82
C GLN A 98 8.62 -16.58 -16.04
N ARG A 99 7.55 -16.12 -16.74
CA ARG A 99 6.29 -15.70 -16.08
C ARG A 99 5.69 -16.82 -15.24
N HIS A 100 5.66 -18.04 -15.77
CA HIS A 100 5.15 -19.21 -15.04
C HIS A 100 5.94 -19.43 -13.74
N LYS A 101 7.26 -19.39 -13.81
CA LYS A 101 8.13 -19.57 -12.63
C LYS A 101 7.87 -18.47 -11.57
N VAL A 102 7.80 -17.21 -11.99
CA VAL A 102 7.52 -16.08 -11.08
C VAL A 102 6.13 -16.22 -10.45
N ALA A 103 5.11 -16.53 -11.26
CA ALA A 103 3.75 -16.72 -10.76
C ALA A 103 3.67 -17.86 -9.74
N GLU A 104 4.31 -18.99 -10.01
CA GLU A 104 4.35 -20.15 -9.10
C GLU A 104 5.07 -19.84 -7.79
N GLN A 105 6.16 -19.09 -7.83
CA GLN A 105 6.87 -18.64 -6.62
C GLN A 105 5.97 -17.73 -5.75
N LEU A 106 5.28 -16.76 -6.37
CA LEU A 106 4.38 -15.85 -5.65
C LEU A 106 3.13 -16.57 -5.13
N ILE A 107 2.55 -17.49 -5.90
CA ILE A 107 1.43 -18.33 -5.46
C ILE A 107 1.80 -19.13 -4.21
N ARG A 108 2.98 -19.76 -4.22
CA ARG A 108 3.51 -20.50 -3.06
C ARG A 108 3.74 -19.57 -1.86
N LEU A 109 4.36 -18.41 -2.09
CA LEU A 109 4.61 -17.44 -1.01
C LEU A 109 3.32 -16.92 -0.38
N MET A 110 2.24 -16.84 -1.18
CA MET A 110 0.91 -16.41 -0.74
C MET A 110 0.02 -17.56 -0.24
N GLU A 111 0.53 -18.79 -0.17
CA GLU A 111 -0.22 -19.97 0.26
C GLU A 111 -1.51 -20.14 -0.58
N LEU A 112 -1.38 -20.11 -1.90
CA LEU A 112 -2.47 -20.19 -2.86
C LEU A 112 -2.31 -21.35 -3.85
N GLU A 113 -1.44 -22.34 -3.56
CA GLU A 113 -1.11 -23.43 -4.48
C GLU A 113 -2.35 -24.22 -4.90
N ASP A 114 -3.19 -24.60 -3.95
CA ASP A 114 -4.42 -25.36 -4.17
C ASP A 114 -5.48 -24.56 -4.96
N PHE A 115 -5.30 -23.25 -5.06
CA PHE A 115 -6.25 -22.32 -5.68
C PHE A 115 -5.72 -21.70 -6.98
N ALA A 116 -4.54 -22.10 -7.46
CA ALA A 116 -3.89 -21.51 -8.62
C ALA A 116 -4.76 -21.50 -9.90
N GLY A 117 -5.59 -22.53 -10.07
CA GLY A 117 -6.54 -22.65 -11.18
C GLY A 117 -7.94 -22.07 -10.93
N TYR A 118 -8.18 -21.47 -9.76
CA TYR A 118 -9.51 -20.95 -9.42
C TYR A 118 -9.72 -19.54 -9.98
N TYR A 119 -10.96 -19.25 -10.37
CA TYR A 119 -11.40 -17.91 -10.75
C TYR A 119 -11.73 -17.08 -9.51
N PRO A 120 -11.65 -15.73 -9.58
CA PRO A 120 -11.92 -14.82 -8.45
C PRO A 120 -13.27 -15.06 -7.76
N SER A 121 -14.29 -15.48 -8.49
CA SER A 121 -15.64 -15.78 -7.98
C SER A 121 -15.66 -16.94 -6.95
N ARG A 122 -14.66 -17.81 -6.98
CA ARG A 122 -14.54 -18.95 -6.05
C ARG A 122 -13.60 -18.68 -4.88
N LEU A 123 -13.05 -17.49 -4.76
CA LEU A 123 -12.10 -17.12 -3.73
C LEU A 123 -12.77 -16.36 -2.59
N SER A 124 -12.30 -16.57 -1.35
CA SER A 124 -12.64 -15.70 -0.22
C SER A 124 -12.08 -14.29 -0.42
N GLY A 125 -12.58 -13.31 0.34
CA GLY A 125 -12.08 -11.93 0.30
C GLY A 125 -10.57 -11.85 0.55
N GLY A 126 -10.08 -12.56 1.58
CA GLY A 126 -8.66 -12.62 1.90
C GLY A 126 -7.81 -13.30 0.84
N MET A 127 -8.35 -14.34 0.15
CA MET A 127 -7.64 -14.95 -0.97
C MET A 127 -7.54 -13.99 -2.15
N ARG A 128 -8.62 -13.27 -2.49
CA ARG A 128 -8.57 -12.24 -3.54
C ARG A 128 -7.54 -11.16 -3.22
N GLN A 129 -7.46 -10.74 -1.95
CA GLN A 129 -6.46 -9.76 -1.51
C GLN A 129 -5.03 -10.29 -1.68
N ARG A 130 -4.76 -11.55 -1.30
CA ARG A 130 -3.47 -12.21 -1.52
C ARG A 130 -3.07 -12.25 -3.01
N VAL A 131 -4.02 -12.54 -3.88
CA VAL A 131 -3.78 -12.49 -5.35
C VAL A 131 -3.45 -11.08 -5.83
N SER A 132 -4.16 -10.07 -5.33
CA SER A 132 -3.89 -8.65 -5.66
C SER A 132 -2.49 -8.21 -5.24
N ILE A 133 -2.06 -8.59 -4.04
CA ILE A 133 -0.72 -8.33 -3.53
C ILE A 133 0.33 -9.06 -4.39
N ALA A 134 0.14 -10.37 -4.65
CA ALA A 134 1.03 -11.14 -5.50
C ALA A 134 1.18 -10.51 -6.90
N ARG A 135 0.07 -10.08 -7.49
CA ARG A 135 0.08 -9.41 -8.80
C ARG A 135 0.86 -8.10 -8.79
N ALA A 136 0.72 -7.30 -7.73
CA ALA A 136 1.46 -6.04 -7.60
C ALA A 136 2.96 -6.26 -7.43
N PHE A 137 3.37 -7.29 -6.68
CA PHE A 137 4.77 -7.66 -6.53
C PHE A 137 5.36 -8.38 -7.76
N ALA A 138 4.53 -9.05 -8.55
CA ALA A 138 4.98 -9.66 -9.81
C ALA A 138 5.50 -8.62 -10.79
N TYR A 139 4.79 -7.50 -10.96
CA TYR A 139 5.21 -6.43 -11.86
C TYR A 139 6.47 -5.73 -11.29
N PRO A 140 7.54 -5.56 -12.10
CA PRO A 140 8.79 -4.94 -11.67
C PRO A 140 8.66 -3.41 -11.58
N SER A 141 7.77 -2.93 -10.71
CA SER A 141 7.55 -1.51 -10.49
C SER A 141 8.57 -0.91 -9.53
N ASP A 142 8.87 0.38 -9.68
CA ASP A 142 9.71 1.15 -8.76
C ASP A 142 8.95 1.55 -7.49
N LEU A 143 7.64 1.73 -7.62
CA LEU A 143 6.74 2.22 -6.58
C LEU A 143 5.51 1.32 -6.45
N ILE A 144 5.14 0.97 -5.22
CA ILE A 144 3.89 0.28 -4.91
C ILE A 144 3.00 1.21 -4.09
N LEU A 145 1.82 1.51 -4.62
CA LEU A 145 0.78 2.27 -3.94
C LEU A 145 -0.31 1.32 -3.44
N MET A 146 -0.73 1.45 -2.18
CA MET A 146 -1.74 0.55 -1.60
C MET A 146 -2.82 1.34 -0.86
N ASP A 147 -4.07 1.12 -1.25
CA ASP A 147 -5.24 1.73 -0.62
C ASP A 147 -5.94 0.72 0.30
N GLU A 148 -5.84 0.92 1.61
CA GLU A 148 -6.41 0.07 2.66
C GLU A 148 -6.19 -1.44 2.41
N PRO A 149 -4.93 -1.91 2.23
CA PRO A 149 -4.62 -3.24 1.69
C PRO A 149 -5.08 -4.40 2.58
N LEU A 150 -5.34 -4.17 3.86
CA LEU A 150 -5.73 -5.21 4.83
C LEU A 150 -7.14 -5.01 5.41
N LYS A 151 -7.91 -4.07 4.85
CA LYS A 151 -9.27 -3.78 5.31
C LYS A 151 -10.20 -4.98 5.24
N GLY A 152 -11.00 -5.17 6.28
CA GLY A 152 -12.01 -6.22 6.34
C GLY A 152 -11.47 -7.63 6.56
N LEU A 153 -10.18 -7.78 6.86
CA LEU A 153 -9.57 -9.05 7.21
C LEU A 153 -9.55 -9.24 8.74
N ASP A 154 -9.72 -10.48 9.18
CA ASP A 154 -9.51 -10.82 10.59
C ASP A 154 -8.04 -10.68 11.00
N ILE A 155 -7.80 -10.58 12.31
CA ILE A 155 -6.45 -10.29 12.84
C ILE A 155 -5.42 -11.37 12.47
N LYS A 156 -5.81 -12.64 12.45
CA LYS A 156 -4.90 -13.75 12.12
C LYS A 156 -4.46 -13.65 10.66
N LEU A 157 -5.41 -13.36 9.78
CA LEU A 157 -5.14 -13.19 8.35
C LEU A 157 -4.30 -11.94 8.09
N LYS A 158 -4.58 -10.81 8.78
CA LYS A 158 -3.75 -9.59 8.72
C LYS A 158 -2.29 -9.90 9.09
N LEU A 159 -2.04 -10.54 10.22
CA LEU A 159 -0.68 -10.87 10.67
C LEU A 159 0.05 -11.79 9.67
N ASN A 160 -0.67 -12.74 9.08
CA ASN A 160 -0.09 -13.62 8.06
C ASN A 160 0.30 -12.82 6.80
N LEU A 161 -0.59 -11.97 6.30
CA LEU A 161 -0.31 -11.11 5.15
C LEU A 161 0.84 -10.13 5.41
N VAL A 162 0.92 -9.53 6.60
CA VAL A 162 2.03 -8.67 7.00
C VAL A 162 3.36 -9.42 6.92
N ARG A 163 3.42 -10.66 7.41
CA ARG A 163 4.62 -11.49 7.34
C ARG A 163 5.02 -11.81 5.89
N MET A 164 4.05 -12.18 5.06
CA MET A 164 4.29 -12.47 3.64
C MET A 164 4.77 -11.23 2.90
N PHE A 165 4.10 -10.10 3.10
CA PHE A 165 4.46 -8.81 2.53
C PHE A 165 5.88 -8.39 2.94
N SER A 166 6.20 -8.48 4.24
CA SER A 166 7.52 -8.11 4.76
C SER A 166 8.64 -8.95 4.13
N LYS A 167 8.42 -10.26 3.95
CA LYS A 167 9.40 -11.14 3.26
C LYS A 167 9.61 -10.72 1.81
N MET A 168 8.54 -10.42 1.06
CA MET A 168 8.66 -9.95 -0.32
C MET A 168 9.38 -8.63 -0.40
N TRP A 169 8.99 -7.67 0.44
CA TRP A 169 9.60 -6.36 0.45
C TRP A 169 11.07 -6.39 0.87
N GLN A 170 11.46 -7.21 1.85
CA GLN A 170 12.86 -7.36 2.26
C GLN A 170 13.76 -7.88 1.13
N ALA A 171 13.22 -8.71 0.24
CA ALA A 171 13.95 -9.24 -0.92
C ALA A 171 14.14 -8.19 -2.03
N ASP A 172 13.23 -7.23 -2.14
CA ASP A 172 13.16 -6.31 -3.28
C ASP A 172 13.40 -4.82 -2.92
N LYS A 173 13.06 -4.42 -1.68
CA LYS A 173 13.29 -3.06 -1.16
C LYS A 173 12.69 -1.94 -2.02
N ARG A 174 11.58 -2.20 -2.72
CA ARG A 174 10.86 -1.17 -3.46
C ARG A 174 10.29 -0.10 -2.55
N THR A 175 10.09 1.09 -3.09
CA THR A 175 9.35 2.14 -2.40
C THR A 175 7.89 1.75 -2.29
N VAL A 176 7.32 1.84 -1.10
CA VAL A 176 5.91 1.53 -0.84
C VAL A 176 5.27 2.71 -0.11
N ILE A 177 4.14 3.16 -0.62
CA ILE A 177 3.29 4.14 0.07
C ILE A 177 1.92 3.51 0.22
N PHE A 178 1.44 3.40 1.45
CA PHE A 178 0.11 2.87 1.69
C PHE A 178 -0.72 3.76 2.61
N VAL A 179 -2.01 3.72 2.41
CA VAL A 179 -2.95 4.46 3.24
C VAL A 179 -3.82 3.49 4.03
N THR A 180 -4.09 3.82 5.27
CA THR A 180 -5.01 3.07 6.13
C THR A 180 -5.61 3.99 7.20
N HIS A 181 -6.64 3.52 7.88
CA HIS A 181 -7.17 4.14 9.10
C HIS A 181 -6.87 3.27 10.34
N ASP A 182 -6.21 2.12 10.17
CA ASP A 182 -5.86 1.15 11.20
C ASP A 182 -4.43 1.40 11.67
N ILE A 183 -4.27 1.80 12.95
CA ILE A 183 -2.98 2.07 13.57
C ILE A 183 -2.11 0.82 13.64
N ASP A 184 -2.72 -0.34 13.88
CA ASP A 184 -1.96 -1.59 13.98
C ASP A 184 -1.36 -1.99 12.64
N GLU A 185 -2.07 -1.75 11.52
CA GLU A 185 -1.52 -1.93 10.17
C GLU A 185 -0.32 -1.00 9.94
N ALA A 186 -0.44 0.27 10.33
CA ALA A 186 0.63 1.24 10.20
C ALA A 186 1.88 0.84 10.99
N LEU A 187 1.71 0.40 12.22
CA LEU A 187 2.80 -0.03 13.09
C LEU A 187 3.46 -1.33 12.61
N LEU A 188 2.67 -2.24 12.05
CA LEU A 188 3.17 -3.53 11.58
C LEU A 188 3.94 -3.42 10.26
N LEU A 189 3.50 -2.56 9.32
CA LEU A 189 4.05 -2.46 7.97
C LEU A 189 4.92 -1.23 7.73
N GLY A 190 4.59 -0.07 8.34
CA GLY A 190 5.29 1.19 8.05
C GLY A 190 6.73 1.21 8.56
N SER A 191 7.65 1.75 7.76
CA SER A 191 8.94 2.25 8.24
C SER A 191 8.79 3.68 8.73
N ASP A 192 7.96 4.46 8.03
CA ASP A 192 7.56 5.81 8.37
C ASP A 192 6.03 5.87 8.48
N VAL A 193 5.52 6.57 9.49
CA VAL A 193 4.08 6.77 9.71
C VAL A 193 3.78 8.26 9.74
N VAL A 194 2.97 8.71 8.80
CA VAL A 194 2.52 10.10 8.69
C VAL A 194 1.03 10.16 9.00
N VAL A 195 0.63 11.02 9.91
CA VAL A 195 -0.79 11.23 10.27
C VAL A 195 -1.29 12.52 9.64
N LEU A 196 -2.41 12.43 8.93
CA LEU A 196 -3.10 13.59 8.35
C LEU A 196 -4.27 14.05 9.22
N SER A 197 -4.48 15.37 9.25
CA SER A 197 -5.66 16.00 9.85
C SER A 197 -6.91 15.83 8.97
N ARG A 198 -8.05 16.33 9.47
CA ARG A 198 -9.24 16.57 8.62
C ARG A 198 -8.95 17.66 7.58
N PRO A 199 -9.76 17.75 6.49
CA PRO A 199 -9.60 18.77 5.48
C PRO A 199 -9.70 20.22 6.01
N PRO A 200 -8.91 21.16 5.48
CA PRO A 200 -7.79 20.94 4.57
C PRO A 200 -6.70 20.13 5.25
N ALA A 201 -6.31 19.00 4.62
CA ALA A 201 -5.41 18.03 5.24
C ALA A 201 -4.01 18.61 5.43
N ASN A 202 -3.46 18.42 6.63
CA ASN A 202 -2.10 18.77 7.00
C ASN A 202 -1.44 17.59 7.72
N ILE A 203 -0.13 17.54 7.73
CA ILE A 203 0.62 16.55 8.52
C ILE A 203 0.61 16.99 9.98
N VAL A 204 -0.03 16.19 10.84
CA VAL A 204 -0.09 16.46 12.29
C VAL A 204 0.96 15.67 13.07
N LEU A 205 1.45 14.58 12.50
CA LEU A 205 2.50 13.75 13.08
C LEU A 205 3.28 13.04 11.99
N ASN A 206 4.60 12.94 12.17
CA ASN A 206 5.49 12.07 11.39
C ASN A 206 6.40 11.30 12.36
N ARG A 207 6.45 9.98 12.22
CA ARG A 207 7.24 9.09 13.07
C ARG A 207 7.90 7.99 12.27
N GLN A 208 9.17 7.75 12.56
CA GLN A 208 9.93 6.62 12.04
C GLN A 208 9.84 5.44 13.02
N ILE A 209 9.77 4.24 12.49
CA ILE A 209 9.73 2.99 13.24
C ILE A 209 11.03 2.21 12.99
N ASP A 210 11.97 2.34 13.92
CA ASP A 210 13.28 1.69 13.84
C ASP A 210 13.28 0.23 14.34
N LEU A 211 12.08 -0.38 14.46
CA LEU A 211 11.94 -1.76 14.91
C LEU A 211 11.85 -2.71 13.70
N PRO A 212 12.69 -3.77 13.63
CA PRO A 212 12.58 -4.79 12.59
C PRO A 212 11.20 -5.45 12.55
N PHE A 213 10.71 -5.78 11.35
CA PHE A 213 9.36 -6.34 11.15
C PHE A 213 9.10 -7.61 11.99
N GLU A 214 10.11 -8.46 12.15
CA GLU A 214 10.01 -9.72 12.88
C GLU A 214 9.79 -9.52 14.39
N LYS A 215 10.12 -8.34 14.89
CA LYS A 215 9.98 -7.96 16.31
C LYS A 215 8.73 -7.13 16.59
N ARG A 216 7.93 -6.83 15.56
CA ARG A 216 6.74 -6.00 15.69
C ARG A 216 5.55 -6.83 16.17
N LEU A 217 5.13 -6.55 17.40
CA LEU A 217 3.89 -7.08 17.99
C LEU A 217 3.02 -5.88 18.42
N PRO A 218 1.74 -5.83 18.01
CA PRO A 218 0.90 -4.63 18.11
C PRO A 218 0.82 -3.97 19.48
N ASP A 219 0.84 -4.76 20.55
CA ASP A 219 0.60 -4.27 21.93
C ASP A 219 1.81 -4.44 22.85
N SER A 220 3.03 -4.56 22.30
CA SER A 220 4.24 -4.77 23.11
C SER A 220 5.32 -3.72 22.91
N GLY A 221 6.03 -3.43 24.01
CA GLY A 221 7.25 -2.61 24.02
C GLY A 221 7.10 -1.22 23.37
N PRO A 222 8.06 -0.83 22.52
CA PRO A 222 8.08 0.52 21.91
C PRO A 222 6.85 0.82 21.03
N LEU A 223 6.22 -0.19 20.44
CA LEU A 223 5.03 0.01 19.59
C LEU A 223 3.81 0.44 20.39
N LYS A 224 3.69 0.04 21.67
CA LYS A 224 2.59 0.47 22.54
C LYS A 224 2.61 1.98 22.81
N GLU A 225 3.79 2.54 23.06
CA GLU A 225 3.95 3.99 23.27
C GLU A 225 3.66 4.76 21.98
N MET A 226 4.17 4.26 20.87
CA MET A 226 3.91 4.84 19.56
C MET A 226 2.43 4.79 19.20
N LYS A 227 1.74 3.67 19.49
CA LYS A 227 0.29 3.52 19.31
C LYS A 227 -0.48 4.62 20.07
N GLY A 228 -0.09 4.91 21.32
CA GLY A 228 -0.67 6.01 22.10
C GLY A 228 -0.50 7.37 21.43
N SER A 229 0.69 7.68 20.92
CA SER A 229 0.95 8.93 20.21
C SER A 229 0.15 9.06 18.92
N LEU A 230 0.02 7.98 18.15
CA LEU A 230 -0.79 7.94 16.92
C LEU A 230 -2.29 8.10 17.22
N MET A 231 -2.81 7.45 18.28
CA MET A 231 -4.20 7.62 18.74
C MET A 231 -4.49 9.07 19.11
N GLN A 232 -3.60 9.71 19.84
CA GLN A 232 -3.75 11.12 20.21
C GLN A 232 -3.76 12.03 18.97
N ALA A 233 -2.87 11.79 18.02
CA ALA A 233 -2.80 12.57 16.78
C ALA A 233 -4.04 12.40 15.89
N LEU A 234 -4.69 11.23 15.90
CA LEU A 234 -5.93 10.97 15.16
C LEU A 234 -7.18 11.52 15.84
N GLY A 235 -7.13 11.72 17.18
CA GLY A 235 -8.25 12.26 17.97
C GLY A 235 -8.35 13.79 17.93
N ASN A 236 -7.33 14.45 17.44
CA ASN A 236 -7.27 15.89 17.22
C ASN A 236 -7.70 16.19 15.76
#